data_9815cc9e3d2bfa0cbbb6c5b2491377c6
#
_entry.id   9815cc9e3d2bfa0cbbb6c5b2491377c6
#
_cell.length_a   1.000
_cell.length_b   1.000
_cell.length_c   1.000
_cell.angle_alpha   90.00
_cell.angle_beta   90.00
_cell.angle_gamma   90.00
#
_symmetry.space_group_name_H-M   'P 1'
#
loop_
_entity.id
_entity.type
_entity.pdbx_description
1 polymer ?
#
loop_
_entity_poly.entity_id
_entity_poly.type
_entity_poly.pdbx_seq_one_letter_code
_entity_poly.pdbx_strand_id
1 'polypeptide(L)' 'MEKTIKIDGMMCNHCEMHVKKALEALDGVKSAEVSHTAVTAVVTLEKAVADSALKQAVVDQGYTVTGIE' A
#
# COMPACT_ATOMS: atom_id res chain seq x y z
N MET A 1 13.18 -6.47 -2.20
CA MET A 1 12.38 -5.91 -3.30
C MET A 1 11.43 -4.85 -2.76
N GLU A 2 11.26 -3.79 -3.52
CA GLU A 2 10.36 -2.71 -3.14
C GLU A 2 9.41 -2.39 -4.28
N LYS A 3 8.20 -2.01 -3.94
CA LYS A 3 7.22 -1.53 -4.93
C LYS A 3 6.58 -0.26 -4.40
N THR A 4 6.28 0.66 -5.31
CA THR A 4 5.60 1.89 -4.98
C THR A 4 4.18 1.83 -5.50
N ILE A 5 3.21 2.00 -4.60
CA ILE A 5 1.80 1.97 -4.94
C ILE A 5 1.29 3.40 -4.88
N LYS A 6 0.72 3.88 -5.98
CA LYS A 6 0.11 5.20 -6.03
C LYS A 6 -1.35 5.07 -5.64
N ILE A 7 -1.74 5.78 -4.59
CA ILE A 7 -3.05 5.63 -3.98
C ILE A 7 -3.76 6.97 -3.98
N ASP A 8 -5.00 6.98 -4.45
CA ASP A 8 -5.85 8.16 -4.42
C ASP A 8 -6.85 8.04 -3.28
N GLY A 9 -7.16 9.16 -2.64
CA GLY A 9 -8.14 9.20 -1.57
C GLY A 9 -7.58 9.18 -0.16
N MET A 10 -6.26 9.05 0.00
CA MET A 10 -5.64 9.16 1.32
C MET A 10 -5.50 10.64 1.68
N MET A 11 -6.25 11.07 2.68
CA MET A 11 -6.29 12.49 3.02
C MET A 11 -5.82 12.82 4.43
N CYS A 12 -5.44 11.82 5.23
CA CYS A 12 -5.03 12.06 6.60
C CYS A 12 -4.13 10.95 7.12
N ASN A 13 -3.55 11.16 8.30
CA ASN A 13 -2.66 10.19 8.95
C ASN A 13 -3.36 8.86 9.27
N HIS A 14 -4.64 8.91 9.58
CA HIS A 14 -5.38 7.69 9.87
C HIS A 14 -5.50 6.81 8.62
N CYS A 15 -5.65 7.45 7.47
CA CYS A 15 -5.68 6.73 6.20
C CYS A 15 -4.34 6.03 5.95
N GLU A 16 -3.23 6.72 6.21
CA GLU A 16 -1.90 6.11 6.11
C GLU A 16 -1.79 4.86 6.98
N MET A 17 -2.25 4.96 8.21
CA MET A 17 -2.17 3.86 9.15
C MET A 17 -2.99 2.65 8.69
N HIS A 18 -4.19 2.90 8.19
CA HIS A 18 -5.06 1.83 7.70
C HIS A 18 -4.43 1.11 6.51
N VAL A 19 -3.89 1.87 5.56
CA VAL A 19 -3.25 1.29 4.38
C VAL A 19 -1.99 0.53 4.79
N LYS A 20 -1.19 1.10 5.67
CA LYS A 20 0.03 0.45 6.15
C LYS A 20 -0.29 -0.90 6.79
N LYS A 21 -1.26 -0.94 7.68
CA LYS A 21 -1.65 -2.18 8.36
C LYS A 21 -2.16 -3.21 7.36
N ALA A 22 -2.97 -2.77 6.41
CA ALA A 22 -3.51 -3.68 5.39
C ALA A 22 -2.39 -4.29 4.55
N LEU A 23 -1.41 -3.48 4.15
CA LEU A 23 -0.29 -3.98 3.36
C LEU A 23 0.61 -4.90 4.17
N GLU A 24 0.92 -4.53 5.41
CA GLU A 24 1.78 -5.34 6.26
C GLU A 24 1.13 -6.66 6.67
N ALA A 25 -0.17 -6.76 6.57
CA ALA A 25 -0.89 -8.00 6.85
C ALA A 25 -0.75 -9.02 5.73
N LEU A 26 -0.29 -8.59 4.56
CA LEU A 26 -0.10 -9.51 3.43
C LEU A 26 1.14 -10.36 3.64
N ASP A 27 1.00 -11.65 3.30
CA ASP A 27 2.13 -12.57 3.35
C ASP A 27 3.14 -12.17 2.27
N GLY A 28 4.39 -12.02 2.67
CA GLY A 28 5.46 -11.58 1.76
C GLY A 28 5.80 -10.11 1.86
N VAL A 29 5.01 -9.31 2.58
CA VAL A 29 5.32 -7.90 2.82
C VAL A 29 6.05 -7.79 4.14
N LYS A 30 7.28 -7.29 4.08
CA LYS A 30 8.11 -7.09 5.27
C LYS A 30 7.72 -5.82 6.00
N SER A 31 7.54 -4.73 5.25
CA SER A 31 7.15 -3.45 5.82
C SER A 31 6.50 -2.60 4.75
N ALA A 32 5.80 -1.56 5.17
CA ALA A 32 5.17 -0.61 4.27
C ALA A 32 5.35 0.79 4.83
N GLU A 33 5.72 1.72 3.96
CA GLU A 33 5.80 3.13 4.28
C GLU A 33 4.77 3.87 3.45
N VAL A 34 3.83 4.53 4.12
CA VAL A 34 2.71 5.19 3.45
C VAL A 34 2.79 6.68 3.71
N SER A 35 2.60 7.48 2.67
CA SER A 35 2.61 8.93 2.79
C SER A 35 1.34 9.51 2.16
N HIS A 36 0.54 10.22 2.94
CA HIS A 36 -0.66 10.86 2.41
C HIS A 36 -0.32 12.13 1.61
N THR A 37 0.82 12.76 1.90
CA THR A 37 1.23 13.95 1.16
C THR A 37 1.76 13.60 -0.23
N ALA A 38 2.46 12.46 -0.34
CA ALA A 38 2.95 11.99 -1.63
C ALA A 38 1.94 11.09 -2.34
N VAL A 39 0.86 10.71 -1.65
CA VAL A 39 -0.20 9.84 -2.17
C VAL A 39 0.38 8.51 -2.63
N THR A 40 1.38 7.99 -1.92
CA THR A 40 2.07 6.76 -2.27
C THR A 40 2.30 5.87 -1.06
N ALA A 41 2.45 4.58 -1.34
CA ALA A 41 2.88 3.60 -0.35
C ALA A 41 4.06 2.83 -0.92
N VAL A 42 5.18 2.84 -0.22
CA VAL A 42 6.35 2.06 -0.61
C VAL A 42 6.36 0.78 0.22
N VAL A 43 6.30 -0.34 -0.45
CA VAL A 43 6.21 -1.65 0.19
C VAL A 43 7.53 -2.39 0.03
N THR A 44 8.11 -2.83 1.14
CA THR A 44 9.29 -3.68 1.11
C THR A 44 8.84 -5.13 1.18
N LEU A 45 9.27 -5.93 0.21
CA LEU A 45 8.83 -7.31 0.08
C LEU A 45 9.92 -8.28 0.50
N GLU A 46 9.55 -9.33 1.22
CA GLU A 46 10.46 -10.44 1.56
C GLU A 46 10.46 -11.48 0.44
N LYS A 47 9.37 -11.58 -0.29
CA LYS A 47 9.22 -12.50 -1.39
C LYS A 47 8.27 -11.89 -2.42
N ALA A 48 8.16 -12.51 -3.58
CA ALA A 48 7.32 -11.99 -4.65
C ALA A 48 5.86 -11.95 -4.21
N VAL A 49 5.25 -10.78 -4.34
CA VAL A 49 3.83 -10.56 -4.06
C VAL A 49 3.22 -9.95 -5.32
N ALA A 50 2.10 -10.51 -5.76
CA ALA A 50 1.44 -10.02 -6.96
C ALA A 50 0.92 -8.60 -6.76
N ASP A 51 1.02 -7.78 -7.81
CA ASP A 51 0.51 -6.41 -7.78
C ASP A 51 -0.99 -6.39 -7.45
N SER A 52 -1.73 -7.38 -7.94
CA SER A 52 -3.16 -7.48 -7.66
C SER A 52 -3.45 -7.68 -6.17
N ALA A 53 -2.58 -8.40 -5.46
CA ALA A 53 -2.74 -8.58 -4.02
C ALA A 53 -2.52 -7.27 -3.27
N LEU A 54 -1.50 -6.51 -3.68
CA LEU A 54 -1.22 -5.19 -3.09
C LEU A 54 -2.38 -4.24 -3.36
N LYS A 55 -2.84 -4.22 -4.61
CA LYS A 55 -3.97 -3.37 -5.00
C LYS A 55 -5.22 -3.72 -4.21
N GLN A 56 -5.52 -5.00 -4.08
CA GLN A 56 -6.73 -5.44 -3.38
C GLN A 56 -6.70 -5.03 -1.91
N ALA A 57 -5.56 -5.12 -1.26
CA ALA A 57 -5.43 -4.72 0.13
C ALA A 57 -5.79 -3.24 0.32
N VAL A 58 -5.35 -2.40 -0.61
CA VAL A 58 -5.65 -0.96 -0.57
C VAL A 58 -7.11 -0.70 -0.90
N VAL A 59 -7.63 -1.35 -1.93
CA VAL A 59 -9.03 -1.19 -2.34
C VAL A 59 -9.98 -1.62 -1.24
N ASP A 60 -9.64 -2.67 -0.51
CA ASP A 60 -10.45 -3.15 0.61
C ASP A 60 -10.58 -2.12 1.73
N GLN A 61 -9.62 -1.20 1.81
CA GLN A 61 -9.68 -0.12 2.80
C GLN A 61 -10.49 1.08 2.30
N GLY A 62 -11.00 1.03 1.07
CA GLY A 62 -11.83 2.09 0.52
C GLY A 62 -11.07 3.12 -0.30
N TYR A 63 -9.84 2.83 -0.69
CA TYR A 63 -9.04 3.75 -1.50
C TYR A 63 -8.88 3.24 -2.91
N THR A 64 -8.45 4.12 -3.82
CA THR A 64 -8.25 3.79 -5.22
C THR A 64 -6.75 3.72 -5.52
N VAL A 65 -6.32 2.64 -6.18
CA VAL A 65 -4.94 2.51 -6.64
C VAL A 65 -4.87 3.04 -8.06
N THR A 66 -4.02 4.04 -8.28
CA THR A 66 -3.86 4.65 -9.61
C THR A 66 -2.68 4.06 -10.37
N GLY A 67 -1.77 3.39 -9.68
CA GLY A 67 -0.65 2.72 -10.34
C GLY A 67 0.23 2.00 -9.33
N ILE A 68 1.01 1.04 -9.84
CA ILE A 68 2.00 0.32 -9.03
C ILE A 68 3.28 0.29 -9.86
N GLU A 69 4.38 0.69 -9.24
CA GLU A 69 5.69 0.72 -9.90
C GLU A 69 6.68 -0.22 -9.22
#